data_a5e6a621eec2963d0769529122a2d4be
#
_entry.id   a5e6a621eec2963d0769529122a2d4be
#
_cell.length_a   1.000
_cell.length_b   1.000
_cell.length_c   1.000
_cell.angle_alpha   90.00
_cell.angle_beta   90.00
_cell.angle_gamma   90.00
#
_symmetry.space_group_name_H-M   'P 1'
#
loop_
_entity.id
_entity.type
_entity.pdbx_description
1 polymer ?
#
loop_
_entity_poly.entity_id
_entity_poly.type
_entity_poly.pdbx_seq_one_letter_code
_entity_poly.pdbx_strand_id
1 'polypeptide(L)'
;NMNDNNVLVVEGIHALNPELTAQIPNEQIFRVYASALTTILLDNHNYIPTTDNRLLRRIIRDYKYRGVSAQDTIHRWPSVRAGENKWIFPFQENADAMLNTAMLYELAVLKMQAEPLLEQVPENCDEYAEAYRLLKFLKYFKGIPFNNLPPTSLLREFLGGSSFHY
;
A
#
# COMPACT_ATOMS: atom_id res chain seq x y z
N ASN A 1 -7.72 17.08 -27.38
CA ASN A 1 -6.47 17.50 -28.03
C ASN A 1 -5.52 18.01 -26.96
N MET A 2 -4.33 17.40 -26.88
CA MET A 2 -3.25 17.89 -26.03
C MET A 2 -2.45 18.94 -26.82
N ASN A 3 -2.03 20.01 -26.15
CA ASN A 3 -1.07 20.96 -26.71
C ASN A 3 0.35 20.48 -26.43
N ASP A 4 1.32 20.95 -27.19
CA ASP A 4 2.74 20.51 -27.12
C ASP A 4 3.39 20.67 -25.72
N ASN A 5 2.82 21.50 -24.85
CA ASN A 5 3.29 21.76 -23.49
C ASN A 5 2.54 20.97 -22.41
N ASN A 6 1.65 20.05 -22.77
CA ASN A 6 0.86 19.29 -21.80
C ASN A 6 1.50 17.93 -21.54
N VAL A 7 1.52 17.53 -20.27
CA VAL A 7 1.87 16.18 -19.83
C VAL A 7 0.61 15.48 -19.36
N LEU A 8 0.35 14.29 -19.90
CA LEU A 8 -0.72 13.42 -19.43
C LEU A 8 -0.15 12.47 -18.38
N VAL A 9 -0.68 12.57 -17.16
CA VAL A 9 -0.37 11.61 -16.10
C VAL A 9 -1.46 10.56 -16.05
N VAL A 10 -1.07 9.29 -16.21
CA VAL A 10 -1.98 8.13 -16.13
C VAL A 10 -1.54 7.27 -14.96
N GLU A 11 -2.48 6.94 -14.09
CA GLU A 11 -2.23 6.03 -12.96
C GLU A 11 -3.14 4.80 -13.02
N GLY A 12 -2.66 3.69 -12.49
CA GLY A 12 -3.44 2.47 -12.34
C GLY A 12 -2.58 1.22 -12.35
N ILE A 13 -3.17 0.09 -11.96
CA ILE A 13 -2.48 -1.21 -11.86
C ILE A 13 -1.96 -1.72 -13.22
N HIS A 14 -2.47 -1.21 -14.32
CA HIS A 14 -2.05 -1.56 -15.68
C HIS A 14 -1.12 -0.52 -16.33
N ALA A 15 -0.79 0.57 -15.63
CA ALA A 15 -0.06 1.68 -16.23
C ALA A 15 1.35 1.31 -16.74
N LEU A 16 1.98 0.28 -16.16
CA LEU A 16 3.29 -0.24 -16.59
C LEU A 16 3.19 -1.32 -17.68
N ASN A 17 2.00 -1.78 -18.03
CA ASN A 17 1.82 -2.76 -19.10
C ASN A 17 2.12 -2.10 -20.46
N PRO A 18 3.15 -2.56 -21.22
CA PRO A 18 3.52 -1.96 -22.49
C PRO A 18 2.42 -2.03 -23.56
N GLU A 19 1.50 -2.98 -23.45
CA GLU A 19 0.35 -3.06 -24.37
C GLU A 19 -0.58 -1.84 -24.27
N LEU A 20 -0.67 -1.21 -23.10
CA LEU A 20 -1.48 -0.01 -22.90
C LEU A 20 -0.97 1.19 -23.72
N THR A 21 0.33 1.24 -23.92
CA THR A 21 1.01 2.36 -24.58
C THR A 21 1.68 1.96 -25.89
N ALA A 22 1.31 0.83 -26.49
CA ALA A 22 1.96 0.26 -27.68
C ALA A 22 1.96 1.20 -28.92
N GLN A 23 1.03 2.15 -28.97
CA GLN A 23 0.93 3.12 -30.07
C GLN A 23 1.68 4.44 -29.81
N ILE A 24 2.30 4.60 -28.63
CA ILE A 24 3.01 5.82 -28.25
C ILE A 24 4.51 5.53 -28.31
N PRO A 25 5.32 6.38 -29.00
CA PRO A 25 6.78 6.22 -29.01
C PRO A 25 7.34 6.21 -27.58
N ASN A 26 8.29 5.30 -27.30
CA ASN A 26 8.84 5.15 -25.95
C ASN A 26 9.53 6.41 -25.42
N GLU A 27 10.13 7.20 -26.30
CA GLU A 27 10.78 8.49 -25.97
C GLU A 27 9.78 9.57 -25.48
N GLN A 28 8.48 9.35 -25.66
CA GLN A 28 7.41 10.23 -25.17
C GLN A 28 6.78 9.72 -23.86
N ILE A 29 7.27 8.60 -23.32
CA ILE A 29 6.69 7.96 -22.13
C ILE A 29 7.75 7.94 -21.03
N PHE A 30 7.35 8.33 -19.82
CA PHE A 30 8.14 8.14 -18.60
C PHE A 30 7.33 7.31 -17.61
N ARG A 31 7.84 6.16 -17.21
CA ARG A 31 7.14 5.19 -16.37
C ARG A 31 7.68 5.23 -14.95
N VAL A 32 6.79 5.37 -13.99
CA VAL A 32 7.14 5.37 -12.56
C VAL A 32 6.46 4.21 -11.86
N TYR A 33 7.23 3.37 -11.20
CA TYR A 33 6.72 2.35 -10.31
C TYR A 33 6.72 2.89 -8.88
N ALA A 34 5.54 3.11 -8.30
CA ALA A 34 5.38 3.56 -6.92
C ALA A 34 4.89 2.41 -6.04
N SER A 35 5.66 2.04 -5.03
CA SER A 35 5.31 0.97 -4.10
C SER A 35 5.90 1.20 -2.72
N ALA A 36 5.25 0.63 -1.69
CA ALA A 36 5.80 0.59 -0.34
C ALA A 36 6.82 -0.54 -0.24
N LEU A 37 8.04 -0.27 -0.67
CA LEU A 37 9.14 -1.23 -0.60
C LEU A 37 9.78 -1.16 0.78
N THR A 38 9.44 -2.11 1.65
CA THR A 38 10.01 -2.18 3.00
C THR A 38 11.47 -2.64 2.91
N THR A 39 12.38 -1.79 3.38
CA THR A 39 13.82 -2.05 3.37
C THR A 39 14.38 -2.26 4.78
N ILE A 40 13.50 -2.25 5.79
CA ILE A 40 13.90 -2.36 7.20
C ILE A 40 13.86 -3.83 7.61
N LEU A 41 14.87 -4.23 8.38
CA LEU A 41 14.92 -5.51 9.07
C LEU A 41 14.34 -5.35 10.48
N LEU A 42 13.61 -6.36 10.96
CA LEU A 42 13.19 -6.47 12.37
C LEU A 42 14.39 -6.84 13.25
N ASP A 43 15.24 -7.71 12.75
CA ASP A 43 16.47 -8.17 13.34
C ASP A 43 17.45 -8.63 12.24
N ASN A 44 18.59 -9.23 12.62
CA ASN A 44 19.62 -9.67 11.68
C ASN A 44 19.16 -10.75 10.67
N HIS A 45 17.99 -11.35 10.85
CA HIS A 45 17.52 -12.48 10.05
C HIS A 45 16.11 -12.26 9.46
N ASN A 46 15.32 -11.37 10.06
CA ASN A 46 13.93 -11.17 9.68
C ASN A 46 13.70 -9.81 9.02
N TYR A 47 13.27 -9.82 7.78
CA TYR A 47 12.84 -8.61 7.08
C TYR A 47 11.35 -8.36 7.31
N ILE A 48 10.94 -7.11 7.16
CA ILE A 48 9.53 -6.73 7.17
C ILE A 48 8.95 -7.04 5.80
N PRO A 49 7.95 -7.95 5.69
CA PRO A 49 7.33 -8.23 4.42
C PRO A 49 6.61 -7.00 3.85
N THR A 50 6.93 -6.62 2.64
CA THR A 50 6.22 -5.54 1.92
C THR A 50 4.71 -5.81 1.85
N THR A 51 4.34 -7.09 1.74
CA THR A 51 2.95 -7.53 1.70
C THR A 51 2.19 -7.19 2.98
N ASP A 52 2.82 -7.30 4.15
CA ASP A 52 2.19 -7.01 5.44
C ASP A 52 1.95 -5.51 5.59
N ASN A 53 2.92 -4.69 5.22
CA ASN A 53 2.76 -3.24 5.22
C ASN A 53 1.62 -2.81 4.29
N ARG A 54 1.54 -3.37 3.09
CA ARG A 54 0.48 -3.10 2.12
C ARG A 54 -0.90 -3.56 2.62
N LEU A 55 -0.97 -4.73 3.27
CA LEU A 55 -2.22 -5.22 3.86
C LEU A 55 -2.69 -4.30 4.98
N LEU A 56 -1.81 -3.88 5.88
CA LEU A 56 -2.14 -2.95 6.96
C LEU A 56 -2.64 -1.60 6.42
N ARG A 57 -1.96 -1.01 5.43
CA ARG A 57 -2.43 0.20 4.73
C ARG A 57 -3.84 0.00 4.17
N ARG A 58 -4.08 -1.15 3.53
CA ARG A 58 -5.37 -1.47 2.92
C ARG A 58 -6.47 -1.63 3.96
N ILE A 59 -6.22 -2.35 5.06
CA ILE A 59 -7.21 -2.53 6.14
C ILE A 59 -7.67 -1.16 6.68
N ILE A 60 -6.73 -0.28 6.98
CA ILE A 60 -7.05 1.05 7.51
C ILE A 60 -7.83 1.89 6.48
N ARG A 61 -7.38 1.92 5.22
CA ARG A 61 -8.03 2.67 4.15
C ARG A 61 -9.44 2.14 3.85
N ASP A 62 -9.58 0.83 3.70
CA ASP A 62 -10.86 0.21 3.35
C ASP A 62 -11.89 0.39 4.47
N TYR A 63 -11.46 0.30 5.73
CA TYR A 63 -12.32 0.62 6.87
C TYR A 63 -12.76 2.08 6.86
N LYS A 64 -11.80 2.99 6.74
CA LYS A 64 -12.05 4.44 6.89
C LYS A 64 -12.90 5.03 5.77
N TYR A 65 -12.62 4.65 4.52
CA TYR A 65 -13.21 5.31 3.36
C TYR A 65 -14.25 4.49 2.63
N ARG A 66 -14.33 3.18 2.90
CA ARG A 66 -15.21 2.25 2.21
C ARG A 66 -16.15 1.50 3.14
N GLY A 67 -16.00 1.66 4.46
CA GLY A 67 -16.79 0.94 5.45
C GLY A 67 -16.61 -0.58 5.44
N VAL A 68 -15.46 -1.06 4.93
CA VAL A 68 -15.15 -2.50 4.83
C VAL A 68 -14.40 -2.94 6.07
N SER A 69 -14.81 -4.06 6.68
CA SER A 69 -14.18 -4.61 7.88
C SER A 69 -12.76 -5.13 7.61
N ALA A 70 -11.96 -5.27 8.69
CA ALA A 70 -10.66 -5.93 8.59
C ALA A 70 -10.81 -7.39 8.12
N GLN A 71 -11.84 -8.11 8.60
CA GLN A 71 -12.16 -9.46 8.15
C GLN A 71 -12.38 -9.52 6.64
N ASP A 72 -13.26 -8.68 6.08
CA ASP A 72 -13.55 -8.67 4.65
C ASP A 72 -12.33 -8.28 3.81
N THR A 73 -11.49 -7.38 4.32
CA THR A 73 -10.25 -6.98 3.64
C THR A 73 -9.25 -8.14 3.60
N ILE A 74 -9.08 -8.87 4.71
CA ILE A 74 -8.24 -10.06 4.78
C ILE A 74 -8.79 -11.15 3.85
N HIS A 75 -10.10 -11.39 3.87
CA HIS A 75 -10.77 -12.36 2.99
C HIS A 75 -10.45 -12.12 1.51
N ARG A 76 -10.46 -10.86 1.08
CA ARG A 76 -10.19 -10.46 -0.31
C ARG A 76 -8.72 -10.41 -0.66
N TRP A 77 -7.82 -10.43 0.33
CA TRP A 77 -6.40 -10.21 0.12
C TRP A 77 -5.74 -11.20 -0.85
N PRO A 78 -6.03 -12.51 -0.83
CA PRO A 78 -5.48 -13.47 -1.80
C PRO A 78 -5.82 -13.10 -3.25
N SER A 79 -7.02 -12.61 -3.53
CA SER A 79 -7.43 -12.16 -4.87
C SER A 79 -6.63 -10.92 -5.31
N VAL A 80 -6.40 -9.98 -4.39
CA VAL A 80 -5.57 -8.80 -4.66
C VAL A 80 -4.15 -9.22 -5.00
N ARG A 81 -3.57 -10.14 -4.23
CA ARG A 81 -2.22 -10.68 -4.47
C ARG A 81 -2.12 -11.39 -5.82
N ALA A 82 -3.14 -12.15 -6.20
CA ALA A 82 -3.20 -12.78 -7.51
C ALA A 82 -3.19 -11.73 -8.65
N GLY A 83 -3.92 -10.64 -8.47
CA GLY A 83 -3.92 -9.51 -9.40
C GLY A 83 -2.55 -8.82 -9.50
N GLU A 84 -1.88 -8.57 -8.37
CA GLU A 84 -0.53 -7.99 -8.34
C GLU A 84 0.48 -8.88 -9.07
N ASN A 85 0.46 -10.19 -8.81
CA ASN A 85 1.35 -11.17 -9.44
C ASN A 85 1.13 -11.25 -10.96
N LYS A 86 -0.09 -11.02 -11.42
CA LYS A 86 -0.44 -11.11 -12.84
C LYS A 86 -0.21 -9.78 -13.60
N TRP A 87 -0.52 -8.64 -12.97
CA TRP A 87 -0.67 -7.38 -13.70
C TRP A 87 0.30 -6.28 -13.27
N ILE A 88 1.04 -6.45 -12.17
CA ILE A 88 1.95 -5.43 -11.66
C ILE A 88 3.40 -5.93 -11.70
N PHE A 89 3.70 -6.99 -10.96
CA PHE A 89 5.09 -7.43 -10.80
C PHE A 89 5.80 -7.84 -12.07
N PRO A 90 5.15 -8.47 -13.08
CA PRO A 90 5.83 -8.79 -14.34
C PRO A 90 6.30 -7.55 -15.14
N PHE A 91 5.70 -6.39 -14.84
CA PHE A 91 5.97 -5.14 -15.57
C PHE A 91 6.76 -4.12 -14.78
N GLN A 92 7.13 -4.41 -13.53
CA GLN A 92 7.84 -3.45 -12.68
C GLN A 92 9.22 -3.06 -13.26
N GLU A 93 9.88 -3.97 -13.95
CA GLU A 93 11.17 -3.72 -14.61
C GLU A 93 11.05 -2.81 -15.84
N ASN A 94 9.84 -2.52 -16.32
CA ASN A 94 9.60 -1.56 -17.40
C ASN A 94 9.60 -0.11 -16.90
N ALA A 95 9.74 0.11 -15.59
CA ALA A 95 9.74 1.45 -15.02
C ALA A 95 11.09 2.15 -15.26
N ASP A 96 11.03 3.42 -15.70
CA ASP A 96 12.18 4.29 -15.82
C ASP A 96 12.68 4.79 -14.46
N ALA A 97 11.75 4.84 -13.47
CA ALA A 97 12.06 5.23 -12.09
C ALA A 97 11.22 4.44 -11.08
N MET A 98 11.81 4.16 -9.92
CA MET A 98 11.11 3.54 -8.77
C MET A 98 10.98 4.54 -7.63
N LEU A 99 9.76 4.74 -7.16
CA LEU A 99 9.44 5.55 -5.98
C LEU A 99 9.10 4.63 -4.81
N ASN A 100 9.98 4.55 -3.81
CA ASN A 100 9.66 3.88 -2.56
C ASN A 100 8.77 4.78 -1.69
N THR A 101 7.55 4.34 -1.44
CA THR A 101 6.57 5.06 -0.60
C THR A 101 6.56 4.59 0.86
N ALA A 102 7.39 3.62 1.25
CA ALA A 102 7.49 3.18 2.63
C ALA A 102 8.24 4.20 3.49
N MET A 103 7.69 4.50 4.66
CA MET A 103 8.30 5.37 5.65
C MET A 103 8.90 4.54 6.80
N LEU A 104 10.08 4.94 7.32
CA LEU A 104 10.75 4.22 8.41
C LEU A 104 9.87 4.04 9.65
N TYR A 105 9.03 5.03 9.96
CA TYR A 105 8.15 5.06 11.13
C TYR A 105 6.72 4.57 10.83
N GLU A 106 6.47 4.14 9.62
CA GLU A 106 5.12 3.86 9.12
C GLU A 106 4.38 2.82 9.96
N LEU A 107 5.00 1.67 10.21
CA LEU A 107 4.39 0.59 10.98
C LEU A 107 4.06 1.00 12.42
N ALA A 108 4.89 1.84 13.02
CA ALA A 108 4.63 2.38 14.36
C ALA A 108 3.39 3.28 14.38
N VAL A 109 3.15 4.03 13.30
CA VAL A 109 1.98 4.89 13.17
C VAL A 109 0.74 4.09 12.77
N LEU A 110 0.86 3.19 11.77
CA LEU A 110 -0.25 2.35 11.31
C LEU A 110 -0.76 1.42 12.41
N LYS A 111 0.13 0.93 13.29
CA LYS A 111 -0.21 0.12 14.45
C LYS A 111 -1.40 0.69 15.23
N MET A 112 -1.37 1.97 15.55
CA MET A 112 -2.38 2.64 16.37
C MET A 112 -3.79 2.58 15.76
N GLN A 113 -3.89 2.42 14.43
CA GLN A 113 -5.16 2.31 13.72
C GLN A 113 -5.49 0.86 13.38
N ALA A 114 -4.49 0.04 13.07
CA ALA A 114 -4.69 -1.33 12.63
C ALA A 114 -5.06 -2.28 13.79
N GLU A 115 -4.42 -2.14 14.97
CA GLU A 115 -4.67 -3.02 16.12
C GLU A 115 -6.15 -3.09 16.49
N PRO A 116 -6.87 -1.96 16.72
CA PRO A 116 -8.29 -2.02 17.08
C PRO A 116 -9.18 -2.65 16.00
N LEU A 117 -8.78 -2.57 14.72
CA LEU A 117 -9.53 -3.16 13.61
C LEU A 117 -9.29 -4.67 13.52
N LEU A 118 -8.06 -5.10 13.73
CA LEU A 118 -7.69 -6.52 13.74
C LEU A 118 -8.27 -7.25 14.94
N GLU A 119 -8.36 -6.61 16.11
CA GLU A 119 -8.99 -7.16 17.32
C GLU A 119 -10.49 -7.40 17.17
N GLN A 120 -11.15 -6.78 16.20
CA GLN A 120 -12.57 -6.99 15.90
C GLN A 120 -12.83 -8.24 15.05
N VAL A 121 -11.78 -8.87 14.50
CA VAL A 121 -11.93 -10.08 13.69
C VAL A 121 -12.30 -11.25 14.59
N PRO A 122 -13.45 -11.93 14.35
CA PRO A 122 -13.92 -13.02 15.22
C PRO A 122 -12.96 -14.23 15.20
N GLU A 123 -12.79 -14.88 16.36
CA GLU A 123 -11.91 -16.06 16.49
C GLU A 123 -12.39 -17.29 15.70
N ASN A 124 -13.68 -17.33 15.39
CA ASN A 124 -14.32 -18.47 14.72
C ASN A 124 -14.41 -18.32 13.17
N CYS A 125 -13.59 -17.47 12.57
CA CYS A 125 -13.52 -17.31 11.10
C CYS A 125 -12.13 -17.64 10.55
N ASP A 126 -12.06 -17.92 9.25
CA ASP A 126 -10.82 -18.31 8.57
C ASP A 126 -9.77 -17.18 8.57
N GLU A 127 -10.23 -15.93 8.57
CA GLU A 127 -9.37 -14.73 8.54
C GLU A 127 -8.67 -14.46 9.88
N TYR A 128 -9.14 -15.09 10.98
CA TYR A 128 -8.60 -14.86 12.31
C TYR A 128 -7.12 -15.21 12.42
N ALA A 129 -6.67 -16.28 11.79
CA ALA A 129 -5.26 -16.68 11.83
C ALA A 129 -4.34 -15.57 11.29
N GLU A 130 -4.75 -14.94 10.19
CA GLU A 130 -4.00 -13.83 9.59
C GLU A 130 -4.11 -12.54 10.43
N ALA A 131 -5.28 -12.23 10.95
CA ALA A 131 -5.46 -11.09 11.87
C ALA A 131 -4.59 -11.23 13.12
N TYR A 132 -4.56 -12.41 13.73
CA TYR A 132 -3.74 -12.71 14.90
C TYR A 132 -2.23 -12.63 14.57
N ARG A 133 -1.81 -13.15 13.41
CA ARG A 133 -0.42 -13.04 12.95
C ARG A 133 0.00 -11.57 12.83
N LEU A 134 -0.83 -10.72 12.22
CA LEU A 134 -0.57 -9.29 12.09
C LEU A 134 -0.54 -8.58 13.44
N LEU A 135 -1.43 -8.94 14.38
CA LEU A 135 -1.39 -8.41 15.75
C LEU A 135 -0.08 -8.78 16.46
N LYS A 136 0.40 -10.02 16.31
CA LYS A 136 1.71 -10.43 16.85
C LYS A 136 2.87 -9.67 16.21
N PHE A 137 2.83 -9.47 14.90
CA PHE A 137 3.81 -8.68 14.17
C PHE A 137 3.84 -7.23 14.67
N LEU A 138 2.70 -6.61 14.87
CA LEU A 138 2.62 -5.22 15.35
C LEU A 138 3.19 -5.03 16.77
N LYS A 139 3.30 -6.10 17.58
CA LYS A 139 3.92 -6.01 18.92
C LYS A 139 5.40 -5.66 18.89
N TYR A 140 6.10 -5.87 17.79
CA TYR A 140 7.51 -5.46 17.63
C TYR A 140 7.68 -3.94 17.52
N PHE A 141 6.60 -3.18 17.30
CA PHE A 141 6.65 -1.73 17.11
C PHE A 141 6.06 -1.01 18.33
N LYS A 142 6.71 0.08 18.73
CA LYS A 142 6.12 1.03 19.67
C LYS A 142 5.17 1.96 18.90
N GLY A 143 3.90 2.04 19.30
CA GLY A 143 2.91 2.91 18.65
C GLY A 143 3.31 4.39 18.74
N ILE A 144 3.13 5.11 17.64
CA ILE A 144 3.36 6.56 17.54
C ILE A 144 2.05 7.23 17.12
N PRO A 145 1.55 8.24 17.88
CA PRO A 145 0.39 9.01 17.48
C PRO A 145 0.64 9.75 16.17
N PHE A 146 -0.34 9.76 15.27
CA PHE A 146 -0.21 10.40 13.96
C PHE A 146 -0.52 11.92 13.94
N ASN A 147 -0.87 12.50 15.09
CA ASN A 147 -1.26 13.93 15.19
C ASN A 147 -0.17 14.87 14.67
N ASN A 148 1.08 14.51 14.86
CA ASN A 148 2.24 15.33 14.47
C ASN A 148 2.72 15.06 13.04
N LEU A 149 2.04 14.20 12.27
CA LEU A 149 2.39 13.97 10.88
C LEU A 149 2.02 15.20 10.03
N PRO A 150 2.92 15.67 9.16
CA PRO A 150 2.59 16.74 8.23
C PRO A 150 1.36 16.39 7.38
N PRO A 151 0.50 17.35 7.03
CA PRO A 151 -0.67 17.11 6.19
C PRO A 151 -0.30 16.66 4.76
N THR A 152 0.94 16.90 4.34
CA THR A 152 1.51 16.44 3.05
C THR A 152 2.12 15.04 3.10
N SER A 153 2.12 14.37 4.26
CA SER A 153 2.65 13.00 4.39
C SER A 153 1.82 12.02 3.58
N LEU A 154 2.48 11.11 2.86
CA LEU A 154 1.82 10.01 2.14
C LEU A 154 0.94 9.14 3.06
N LEU A 155 1.29 9.02 4.34
CA LEU A 155 0.48 8.27 5.30
C LEU A 155 -0.90 8.88 5.55
N ARG A 156 -1.07 10.17 5.27
CA ARG A 156 -2.36 10.86 5.40
C ARG A 156 -3.43 10.30 4.45
N GLU A 157 -3.04 9.69 3.34
CA GLU A 157 -3.96 8.95 2.47
C GLU A 157 -4.73 7.86 3.26
N PHE A 158 -4.05 7.17 4.17
CA PHE A 158 -4.65 6.10 4.97
C PHE A 158 -5.28 6.63 6.26
N LEU A 159 -4.64 7.60 6.90
CA LEU A 159 -4.99 8.11 8.22
C LEU A 159 -5.97 9.29 8.19
N GLY A 160 -6.11 9.94 7.04
CA GLY A 160 -6.89 11.17 6.87
C GLY A 160 -6.13 12.43 7.27
N GLY A 161 -6.78 13.59 7.00
CA GLY A 161 -6.18 14.89 7.25
C GLY A 161 -5.06 15.25 6.26
N SER A 162 -5.14 14.72 5.04
CA SER A 162 -4.29 15.12 3.92
C SER A 162 -4.62 16.53 3.46
N SER A 163 -3.60 17.31 3.07
CA SER A 163 -3.78 18.56 2.35
C SER A 163 -4.03 18.38 0.85
N PHE A 164 -3.86 17.15 0.33
CA PHE A 164 -4.22 16.82 -1.04
C PHE A 164 -5.70 16.46 -1.12
N HIS A 165 -6.35 16.88 -2.21
CA HIS A 165 -7.71 16.50 -2.55
C HIS A 165 -7.62 15.35 -3.57
N TYR A 166 -8.30 14.25 -3.28
CA TYR A 166 -8.34 13.04 -4.08
C TYR A 166 -9.69 12.91 -4.79
#